data_2f326f2544ec013e95784f63c2342f8d
#
_entry.id   2f326f2544ec013e95784f63c2342f8d
#
_cell.length_a   1.000
_cell.length_b   1.000
_cell.length_c   1.000
_cell.angle_alpha   90.00
_cell.angle_beta   90.00
_cell.angle_gamma   90.00
#
_symmetry.space_group_name_H-M   'P 1'
#
loop_
_entity.id
_entity.type
_entity.pdbx_description
1 polymer ?
#
loop_
_entity_poly.entity_id
_entity_poly.type
_entity_poly.pdbx_seq_one_letter_code
_entity_poly.pdbx_strand_id
1 'polypeptide(L)'
;MFTIDRATIDSTGAFLVGELERMDQSLNMPLVSVKWTRDMPLRSDISIADEVSSFTNTDFSSVGGPNPTGKNWMGKKGTATPGPELDIVPTRNNLTPWATEVSWTVLELASAQQLGRPIDTQKYEAMKLKWNMDTDEQVYIGDAVMGVAGLLNLPDITPLAAAAAWTATTDPDVILQDINLLLTDVWMRSGYA
;
A
#
# COMPACT_ATOMS: atom_id res chain seq x y z
N MET A 1 -35.65 -50.58 -38.59
CA MET A 1 -35.16 -49.25 -38.88
C MET A 1 -35.62 -48.32 -37.71
N PHE A 2 -34.74 -48.01 -36.78
CA PHE A 2 -35.08 -47.10 -35.64
C PHE A 2 -35.13 -45.68 -36.15
N THR A 3 -36.31 -45.09 -36.20
CA THR A 3 -36.48 -43.64 -36.42
C THR A 3 -36.31 -42.95 -35.08
N ILE A 4 -35.19 -42.27 -34.87
CA ILE A 4 -34.98 -41.44 -33.71
C ILE A 4 -35.77 -40.15 -33.94
N ASP A 5 -36.76 -39.91 -33.11
CA ASP A 5 -37.58 -38.67 -33.14
C ASP A 5 -36.73 -37.48 -32.74
N ARG A 6 -36.97 -36.34 -33.39
CA ARG A 6 -36.23 -35.08 -33.16
C ARG A 6 -36.28 -34.62 -31.70
N ALA A 7 -37.41 -34.85 -31.04
CA ALA A 7 -37.57 -34.53 -29.62
C ALA A 7 -36.65 -35.42 -28.73
N THR A 8 -36.40 -36.66 -29.11
CA THR A 8 -35.49 -37.57 -28.41
C THR A 8 -34.04 -37.18 -28.63
N ILE A 9 -33.68 -36.67 -29.81
CA ILE A 9 -32.34 -36.16 -30.10
C ILE A 9 -32.07 -34.89 -29.28
N ASP A 10 -33.02 -33.96 -29.23
CA ASP A 10 -32.87 -32.71 -28.50
C ASP A 10 -32.75 -32.95 -26.99
N SER A 11 -33.55 -33.86 -26.43
CA SER A 11 -33.46 -34.22 -25.01
C SER A 11 -32.18 -34.96 -24.67
N THR A 12 -31.73 -35.87 -25.53
CA THR A 12 -30.49 -36.61 -25.35
C THR A 12 -29.24 -35.69 -25.53
N GLY A 13 -29.34 -34.75 -26.48
CA GLY A 13 -28.29 -33.79 -26.73
C GLY A 13 -28.10 -32.84 -25.53
N ALA A 14 -29.20 -32.33 -24.95
CA ALA A 14 -29.15 -31.51 -23.75
C ALA A 14 -28.60 -32.27 -22.53
N PHE A 15 -28.95 -33.53 -22.39
CA PHE A 15 -28.43 -34.41 -21.33
C PHE A 15 -26.93 -34.70 -21.48
N LEU A 16 -26.50 -34.98 -22.71
CA LEU A 16 -25.08 -35.23 -23.03
C LEU A 16 -24.21 -33.99 -22.82
N VAL A 17 -24.73 -32.78 -23.14
CA VAL A 17 -24.02 -31.53 -22.89
C VAL A 17 -23.84 -31.27 -21.39
N GLY A 18 -24.88 -31.50 -20.58
CA GLY A 18 -24.80 -31.38 -19.14
C GLY A 18 -23.86 -32.39 -18.45
N GLU A 19 -23.82 -33.64 -18.98
CA GLU A 19 -22.90 -34.67 -18.48
C GLU A 19 -21.45 -34.48 -18.91
N LEU A 20 -21.21 -33.80 -20.02
CA LEU A 20 -19.86 -33.47 -20.52
C LEU A 20 -19.30 -32.19 -19.92
N GLU A 21 -20.13 -31.38 -19.24
CA GLU A 21 -19.69 -30.20 -18.57
C GLU A 21 -18.93 -30.59 -17.29
N ARG A 22 -17.62 -30.68 -17.40
CA ARG A 22 -16.73 -30.77 -16.25
C ARG A 22 -16.56 -29.38 -15.68
N MET A 23 -17.21 -29.12 -14.55
CA MET A 23 -16.94 -27.94 -13.77
C MET A 23 -15.51 -28.02 -13.21
N ASP A 24 -14.71 -26.99 -13.51
CA ASP A 24 -13.41 -26.83 -12.87
C ASP A 24 -13.62 -26.62 -11.36
N GLN A 25 -12.96 -27.42 -10.56
CA GLN A 25 -13.01 -27.32 -9.10
C GLN A 25 -12.09 -26.21 -8.59
N SER A 26 -11.15 -25.74 -9.42
CA SER A 26 -10.27 -24.64 -9.10
C SER A 26 -10.98 -23.31 -9.34
N LEU A 27 -11.10 -22.50 -8.29
CA LEU A 27 -11.56 -21.12 -8.41
C LEU A 27 -10.34 -20.24 -8.72
N ASN A 28 -10.38 -19.61 -9.89
CA ASN A 28 -9.37 -18.63 -10.25
C ASN A 28 -9.61 -17.36 -9.45
N MET A 29 -8.65 -17.01 -8.60
CA MET A 29 -8.65 -15.73 -7.89
C MET A 29 -8.09 -14.63 -8.80
N PRO A 30 -8.61 -13.40 -8.70
CA PRO A 30 -8.04 -12.29 -9.44
C PRO A 30 -6.59 -12.06 -9.02
N LEU A 31 -5.71 -11.91 -10.01
CA LEU A 31 -4.31 -11.56 -9.77
C LEU A 31 -4.25 -10.06 -9.41
N VAL A 32 -4.07 -9.78 -8.13
CA VAL A 32 -3.85 -8.43 -7.63
C VAL A 32 -2.42 -8.30 -7.13
N SER A 33 -1.71 -7.31 -7.65
CA SER A 33 -0.36 -7.00 -7.20
C SER A 33 -0.42 -6.04 -6.02
N VAL A 34 -0.19 -6.55 -4.82
CA VAL A 34 -0.13 -5.77 -3.58
C VAL A 34 1.33 -5.59 -3.19
N LYS A 35 1.79 -4.36 -2.98
CA LYS A 35 3.20 -4.02 -2.78
C LYS A 35 3.50 -3.34 -1.44
N TRP A 36 2.49 -2.90 -0.70
CA TRP A 36 2.68 -2.13 0.52
C TRP A 36 3.58 -2.82 1.57
N THR A 37 3.50 -4.15 1.68
CA THR A 37 4.33 -4.93 2.63
C THR A 37 5.82 -4.89 2.33
N ARG A 38 6.20 -4.59 1.08
CA ARG A 38 7.59 -4.42 0.68
C ARG A 38 8.12 -3.05 1.09
N ASP A 39 7.28 -2.03 0.92
CA ASP A 39 7.71 -0.64 0.99
C ASP A 39 7.52 -0.04 2.39
N MET A 40 6.58 -0.58 3.18
CA MET A 40 6.28 -0.09 4.52
C MET A 40 6.39 -1.20 5.57
N PRO A 41 7.18 -0.99 6.64
CA PRO A 41 7.24 -1.93 7.73
C PRO A 41 5.96 -1.90 8.55
N LEU A 42 5.45 -3.09 8.89
CA LEU A 42 4.28 -3.22 9.74
C LEU A 42 4.64 -3.01 11.22
N ARG A 43 3.91 -2.15 11.90
CA ARG A 43 4.01 -1.97 13.34
C ARG A 43 3.03 -2.91 14.05
N SER A 44 3.53 -3.75 14.94
CA SER A 44 2.75 -4.80 15.62
C SER A 44 2.50 -4.55 17.11
N ASP A 45 2.93 -3.40 17.63
CA ASP A 45 2.80 -3.01 19.04
C ASP A 45 1.52 -2.22 19.35
N ILE A 46 0.62 -2.10 18.36
CA ILE A 46 -0.65 -1.37 18.46
C ILE A 46 -1.77 -2.33 18.81
N SER A 47 -2.58 -1.95 19.79
CA SER A 47 -3.79 -2.67 20.19
C SER A 47 -5.04 -2.09 19.52
N ILE A 48 -6.11 -2.89 19.41
CA ILE A 48 -7.41 -2.44 18.89
C ILE A 48 -8.07 -1.35 19.76
N ALA A 49 -7.60 -1.19 20.98
CA ALA A 49 -8.09 -0.17 21.91
C ALA A 49 -7.37 1.17 21.76
N ASP A 50 -6.30 1.22 20.96
CA ASP A 50 -5.51 2.44 20.76
C ASP A 50 -6.18 3.32 19.70
N GLU A 51 -6.38 4.60 20.02
CA GLU A 51 -6.99 5.57 19.10
C GLU A 51 -5.93 6.40 18.35
N VAL A 52 -4.74 6.52 18.92
CA VAL A 52 -3.67 7.38 18.40
C VAL A 52 -2.33 6.67 18.48
N SER A 53 -1.61 6.68 17.38
CA SER A 53 -0.20 6.30 17.35
C SER A 53 0.67 7.55 17.29
N SER A 54 1.70 7.62 18.11
CA SER A 54 2.66 8.74 18.09
C SER A 54 4.08 8.22 17.86
N PHE A 55 4.85 9.01 17.14
CA PHE A 55 6.29 8.85 17.07
C PHE A 55 6.96 10.18 17.41
N THR A 56 8.15 10.11 17.92
CA THR A 56 8.89 11.27 18.41
C THR A 56 10.03 11.55 17.45
N ASN A 57 10.02 12.75 16.86
CA ASN A 57 11.15 13.28 16.12
C ASN A 57 12.06 14.06 17.05
N THR A 58 13.34 13.87 16.87
CA THR A 58 14.37 14.55 17.65
C THR A 58 15.25 15.35 16.71
N ASP A 59 15.21 16.67 16.84
CA ASP A 59 16.09 17.57 16.12
C ASP A 59 17.18 18.10 17.03
N PHE A 60 18.40 18.12 16.50
CA PHE A 60 19.55 18.69 17.20
C PHE A 60 19.87 20.05 16.59
N SER A 61 19.80 21.09 17.38
CA SER A 61 20.33 22.39 17.01
C SER A 61 21.49 22.78 17.91
N SER A 62 22.49 23.42 17.33
CA SER A 62 23.53 24.10 18.10
C SER A 62 23.48 25.58 17.75
N VAL A 63 23.22 26.42 18.74
CA VAL A 63 23.28 27.86 18.56
C VAL A 63 24.68 28.23 18.10
N GLY A 64 24.78 28.99 17.00
CA GLY A 64 26.03 29.35 16.38
C GLY A 64 27.09 29.84 17.38
N GLY A 65 28.27 29.21 17.31
CA GLY A 65 29.37 29.52 18.20
C GLY A 65 29.92 30.94 18.01
N PRO A 66 30.89 31.34 18.81
CA PRO A 66 31.47 32.68 18.80
C PRO A 66 32.24 32.99 17.49
N ASN A 67 32.29 32.09 16.55
CA ASN A 67 32.95 32.28 15.27
C ASN A 67 31.96 32.86 14.24
N PRO A 68 32.36 33.90 13.46
CA PRO A 68 31.54 34.50 12.40
C PRO A 68 31.00 33.49 11.36
N THR A 69 31.63 32.33 11.23
CA THR A 69 31.19 31.24 10.33
C THR A 69 30.11 30.31 10.92
N GLY A 70 29.60 30.60 12.11
CA GLY A 70 28.61 29.80 12.81
C GLY A 70 29.12 28.46 13.33
N LYS A 71 30.42 28.21 13.30
CA LYS A 71 31.05 26.99 13.81
C LYS A 71 31.46 27.12 15.27
N ASN A 72 31.38 26.04 16.04
CA ASN A 72 31.66 26.01 17.47
C ASN A 72 33.16 26.00 17.81
N TRP A 73 34.04 26.36 16.89
CA TRP A 73 35.47 26.49 17.15
C TRP A 73 35.77 27.70 18.04
N MET A 74 36.36 27.49 19.18
CA MET A 74 36.72 28.53 20.13
C MET A 74 38.20 28.89 20.04
N GLY A 75 38.50 30.18 20.05
CA GLY A 75 39.85 30.67 20.28
C GLY A 75 40.28 30.53 21.76
N LYS A 76 41.57 30.61 22.03
CA LYS A 76 42.15 30.48 23.40
C LYS A 76 41.57 31.44 24.45
N LYS A 77 40.86 32.52 24.05
CA LYS A 77 40.24 33.53 24.93
C LYS A 77 38.71 33.50 24.87
N GLY A 78 38.10 32.48 24.28
CA GLY A 78 36.64 32.37 24.22
C GLY A 78 36.06 32.01 25.58
N THR A 79 35.10 32.82 26.04
CA THR A 79 34.42 32.65 27.34
C THR A 79 32.99 32.09 27.20
N ALA A 80 32.42 32.10 25.98
CA ALA A 80 31.07 31.59 25.73
C ALA A 80 31.14 30.23 25.04
N THR A 81 30.59 29.21 25.68
CA THR A 81 30.50 27.83 25.11
C THR A 81 29.06 27.58 24.69
N PRO A 82 28.78 27.49 23.39
CA PRO A 82 27.43 27.09 22.92
C PRO A 82 27.16 25.65 23.28
N GLY A 83 25.96 25.38 23.80
CA GLY A 83 25.48 24.01 24.03
C GLY A 83 24.61 23.53 22.90
N PRO A 84 24.54 22.21 22.65
CA PRO A 84 23.52 21.62 21.77
C PRO A 84 22.14 21.75 22.46
N GLU A 85 21.16 22.15 21.68
CA GLU A 85 19.75 22.10 22.07
C GLU A 85 19.10 20.90 21.39
N LEU A 86 18.24 20.22 22.15
CA LEU A 86 17.47 19.09 21.68
C LEU A 86 16.01 19.50 21.63
N ASP A 87 15.42 19.46 20.44
CA ASP A 87 13.99 19.62 20.26
C ASP A 87 13.34 18.26 20.05
N ILE A 88 12.30 17.99 20.84
CA ILE A 88 11.58 16.71 20.82
C ILE A 88 10.13 16.99 20.50
N VAL A 89 9.73 16.74 19.26
CA VAL A 89 8.37 16.97 18.80
C VAL A 89 7.66 15.63 18.56
N PRO A 90 6.58 15.34 19.32
CA PRO A 90 5.76 14.16 19.06
C PRO A 90 4.80 14.42 17.89
N THR A 91 4.87 13.60 16.87
CA THR A 91 3.90 13.58 15.77
C THR A 91 2.84 12.52 16.07
N ARG A 92 1.57 12.92 16.07
CA ARG A 92 0.43 12.06 16.38
C ARG A 92 -0.36 11.75 15.12
N ASN A 93 -0.65 10.46 14.93
CA ASN A 93 -1.49 9.98 13.84
C ASN A 93 -2.68 9.21 14.41
N ASN A 94 -3.87 9.54 13.96
CA ASN A 94 -5.08 8.81 14.35
C ASN A 94 -5.08 7.43 13.71
N LEU A 95 -5.55 6.46 14.49
CA LEU A 95 -5.72 5.08 14.04
C LEU A 95 -7.16 4.86 13.62
N THR A 96 -7.35 4.24 12.46
CA THR A 96 -8.68 3.91 11.93
C THR A 96 -8.83 2.40 11.89
N PRO A 97 -9.82 1.81 12.57
CA PRO A 97 -10.06 0.38 12.50
C PRO A 97 -10.63 -0.01 11.13
N TRP A 98 -10.10 -1.06 10.56
CA TRP A 98 -10.67 -1.72 9.39
C TRP A 98 -11.50 -2.93 9.84
N ALA A 99 -12.71 -3.05 9.36
CA ALA A 99 -13.59 -4.16 9.67
C ALA A 99 -14.35 -4.64 8.44
N THR A 100 -14.55 -5.94 8.33
CA THR A 100 -15.44 -6.56 7.36
C THR A 100 -16.18 -7.73 8.00
N GLU A 101 -17.40 -7.96 7.55
CA GLU A 101 -18.22 -9.05 8.02
C GLU A 101 -18.23 -10.17 6.99
N VAL A 102 -18.09 -11.41 7.46
CA VAL A 102 -18.23 -12.61 6.64
C VAL A 102 -19.44 -13.37 7.14
N SER A 103 -20.44 -13.52 6.31
CA SER A 103 -21.68 -14.25 6.63
C SER A 103 -21.88 -15.42 5.66
N TRP A 104 -22.56 -16.46 6.13
CA TRP A 104 -22.93 -17.63 5.35
C TRP A 104 -24.42 -17.86 5.45
N THR A 105 -25.06 -18.12 4.32
CA THR A 105 -26.44 -18.60 4.30
C THR A 105 -26.45 -20.12 4.40
N VAL A 106 -27.51 -20.67 4.99
CA VAL A 106 -27.71 -22.12 5.09
C VAL A 106 -27.70 -22.77 3.70
N LEU A 107 -28.25 -22.07 2.70
CA LEU A 107 -28.29 -22.55 1.31
C LEU A 107 -26.89 -22.61 0.67
N GLU A 108 -26.04 -21.59 0.93
CA GLU A 108 -24.65 -21.58 0.46
C GLU A 108 -23.87 -22.74 1.07
N LEU A 109 -24.00 -22.97 2.37
CA LEU A 109 -23.34 -24.08 3.06
C LEU A 109 -23.77 -25.44 2.51
N ALA A 110 -25.08 -25.65 2.29
CA ALA A 110 -25.59 -26.87 1.71
C ALA A 110 -25.10 -27.09 0.27
N SER A 111 -25.09 -26.04 -0.55
CA SER A 111 -24.59 -26.11 -1.94
C SER A 111 -23.09 -26.37 -1.98
N ALA A 112 -22.32 -25.74 -1.09
CA ALA A 112 -20.88 -25.96 -0.98
C ALA A 112 -20.53 -27.40 -0.58
N GLN A 113 -21.28 -27.94 0.36
CA GLN A 113 -21.12 -29.32 0.83
C GLN A 113 -21.42 -30.31 -0.28
N GLN A 114 -22.46 -30.06 -1.10
CA GLN A 114 -22.83 -30.88 -2.23
C GLN A 114 -21.80 -30.84 -3.37
N LEU A 115 -21.16 -29.68 -3.59
CA LEU A 115 -20.15 -29.47 -4.61
C LEU A 115 -18.71 -29.79 -4.14
N GLY A 116 -18.52 -30.08 -2.86
CA GLY A 116 -17.20 -30.33 -2.27
C GLY A 116 -16.28 -29.11 -2.27
N ARG A 117 -16.85 -27.88 -2.25
CA ARG A 117 -16.08 -26.65 -2.29
C ARG A 117 -15.89 -26.04 -0.89
N PRO A 118 -14.67 -25.66 -0.49
CA PRO A 118 -14.39 -25.04 0.80
C PRO A 118 -14.74 -23.54 0.77
N ILE A 119 -16.03 -23.20 0.92
CA ILE A 119 -16.51 -21.81 0.89
C ILE A 119 -15.89 -20.96 2.02
N ASP A 120 -15.65 -21.54 3.19
CA ASP A 120 -15.08 -20.85 4.33
C ASP A 120 -13.68 -20.30 4.01
N THR A 121 -12.83 -21.14 3.43
CA THR A 121 -11.48 -20.76 3.01
C THR A 121 -11.51 -19.66 1.95
N GLN A 122 -12.43 -19.78 0.98
CA GLN A 122 -12.57 -18.82 -0.10
C GLN A 122 -13.02 -17.44 0.38
N LYS A 123 -14.01 -17.38 1.28
CA LYS A 123 -14.46 -16.12 1.86
C LYS A 123 -13.37 -15.49 2.74
N TYR A 124 -12.61 -16.29 3.47
CA TYR A 124 -11.46 -15.82 4.24
C TYR A 124 -10.36 -15.23 3.35
N GLU A 125 -10.03 -15.89 2.27
CA GLU A 125 -9.05 -15.40 1.29
C GLU A 125 -9.52 -14.13 0.58
N ALA A 126 -10.81 -14.04 0.24
CA ALA A 126 -11.41 -12.82 -0.32
C ALA A 126 -11.34 -11.64 0.67
N MET A 127 -11.61 -11.89 1.95
CA MET A 127 -11.46 -10.89 3.01
C MET A 127 -10.01 -10.41 3.13
N LYS A 128 -9.07 -11.33 3.13
CA LYS A 128 -7.63 -11.02 3.18
C LYS A 128 -7.16 -10.22 1.96
N LEU A 129 -7.66 -10.59 0.78
CA LEU A 129 -7.38 -9.86 -0.45
C LEU A 129 -7.91 -8.43 -0.39
N LYS A 130 -9.16 -8.26 0.06
CA LYS A 130 -9.77 -6.93 0.22
C LYS A 130 -9.00 -6.07 1.20
N TRP A 131 -8.61 -6.61 2.35
CA TRP A 131 -7.77 -5.90 3.33
C TRP A 131 -6.44 -5.46 2.72
N ASN A 132 -5.78 -6.33 1.97
CA ASN A 132 -4.53 -5.99 1.30
C ASN A 132 -4.70 -4.88 0.26
N MET A 133 -5.78 -4.90 -0.52
CA MET A 133 -6.08 -3.87 -1.51
C MET A 133 -6.36 -2.52 -0.87
N ASP A 134 -7.20 -2.50 0.17
CA ASP A 134 -7.54 -1.27 0.87
C ASP A 134 -6.33 -0.67 1.59
N THR A 135 -5.47 -1.53 2.15
CA THR A 135 -4.23 -1.08 2.79
C THR A 135 -3.23 -0.55 1.76
N ASP A 136 -3.12 -1.20 0.60
CA ASP A 136 -2.25 -0.73 -0.50
C ASP A 136 -2.70 0.65 -1.00
N GLU A 137 -3.99 0.85 -1.21
CA GLU A 137 -4.56 2.15 -1.60
C GLU A 137 -4.32 3.21 -0.52
N GLN A 138 -4.57 2.88 0.75
CA GLN A 138 -4.37 3.80 1.86
C GLN A 138 -2.90 4.20 2.03
N VAL A 139 -1.96 3.28 1.85
CA VAL A 139 -0.52 3.55 1.97
C VAL A 139 -0.04 4.50 0.87
N TYR A 140 -0.46 4.31 -0.37
CA TYR A 140 0.06 5.12 -1.48
C TYR A 140 -0.76 6.38 -1.76
N ILE A 141 -2.08 6.30 -1.72
CA ILE A 141 -2.98 7.39 -2.09
C ILE A 141 -3.55 8.07 -0.83
N GLY A 142 -3.75 7.30 0.25
CA GLY A 142 -4.43 7.77 1.44
C GLY A 142 -5.94 7.78 1.29
N ASP A 143 -6.62 8.28 2.32
CA ASP A 143 -8.07 8.43 2.36
C ASP A 143 -8.45 9.85 2.77
N ALA A 144 -9.02 10.61 1.86
CA ALA A 144 -9.44 11.99 2.10
C ALA A 144 -10.61 12.08 3.09
N VAL A 145 -11.46 11.05 3.19
CA VAL A 145 -12.59 11.01 4.12
C VAL A 145 -12.08 10.86 5.56
N MET A 146 -11.05 10.03 5.74
CA MET A 146 -10.41 9.81 7.03
C MET A 146 -9.34 10.88 7.37
N GLY A 147 -9.02 11.74 6.42
CA GLY A 147 -7.98 12.77 6.59
C GLY A 147 -6.57 12.19 6.66
N VAL A 148 -6.35 11.01 6.10
CA VAL A 148 -5.05 10.34 6.05
C VAL A 148 -4.42 10.54 4.68
N ALA A 149 -3.23 11.15 4.64
CA ALA A 149 -2.46 11.30 3.43
C ALA A 149 -1.65 10.02 3.14
N GLY A 150 -1.54 9.65 1.87
CA GLY A 150 -0.68 8.56 1.43
C GLY A 150 0.72 9.04 1.05
N LEU A 151 1.60 8.11 0.71
CA LEU A 151 2.98 8.41 0.32
C LEU A 151 3.10 9.36 -0.87
N LEU A 152 2.13 9.31 -1.81
CA LEU A 152 2.18 10.11 -3.04
C LEU A 152 1.62 11.53 -2.88
N ASN A 153 0.86 11.79 -1.82
CA ASN A 153 0.20 13.07 -1.59
C ASN A 153 0.46 13.67 -0.20
N LEU A 154 1.54 13.26 0.45
CA LEU A 154 2.00 13.85 1.70
C LEU A 154 2.25 15.36 1.52
N PRO A 155 1.66 16.23 2.34
CA PRO A 155 1.77 17.68 2.19
C PRO A 155 3.21 18.20 2.40
N ASP A 156 4.02 17.45 3.14
CA ASP A 156 5.42 17.82 3.45
C ASP A 156 6.39 17.44 2.32
N ILE A 157 5.94 16.67 1.32
CA ILE A 157 6.77 16.29 0.18
C ILE A 157 6.58 17.30 -0.94
N THR A 158 7.64 18.00 -1.30
CA THR A 158 7.65 18.85 -2.48
C THR A 158 7.87 17.98 -3.72
N PRO A 159 6.89 17.88 -4.64
CA PRO A 159 7.06 17.10 -5.85
C PRO A 159 8.12 17.73 -6.75
N LEU A 160 9.01 16.91 -7.27
CA LEU A 160 9.92 17.31 -8.34
C LEU A 160 9.20 17.09 -9.68
N ALA A 161 9.02 18.16 -10.44
CA ALA A 161 8.43 18.08 -11.77
C ALA A 161 9.49 17.69 -12.80
N ALA A 162 9.14 16.80 -13.73
CA ALA A 162 9.94 16.56 -14.93
C ALA A 162 10.02 17.83 -15.78
N ALA A 163 11.09 18.00 -16.55
CA ALA A 163 11.30 19.18 -17.41
C ALA A 163 10.17 19.35 -18.45
N ALA A 164 9.63 18.24 -18.93
CA ALA A 164 8.46 18.18 -19.81
C ALA A 164 7.67 16.90 -19.56
N ALA A 165 6.39 16.89 -19.96
CA ALA A 165 5.57 15.67 -19.90
C ALA A 165 6.15 14.59 -20.83
N TRP A 166 6.38 13.40 -20.32
CA TRP A 166 6.88 12.29 -21.11
C TRP A 166 5.80 11.75 -22.03
N THR A 167 6.11 11.70 -23.31
CA THR A 167 5.24 11.18 -24.37
C THR A 167 5.94 10.01 -25.08
N ALA A 168 5.23 9.30 -25.93
CA ALA A 168 5.82 8.21 -26.71
C ALA A 168 6.93 8.68 -27.68
N THR A 169 7.03 9.99 -27.95
CA THR A 169 8.02 10.61 -28.82
C THR A 169 9.11 11.37 -28.05
N THR A 170 9.10 11.32 -26.71
CA THR A 170 10.14 11.97 -25.90
C THR A 170 11.47 11.26 -26.11
N ASP A 171 12.53 12.04 -26.31
CA ASP A 171 13.88 11.51 -26.44
C ASP A 171 14.27 10.74 -25.16
N PRO A 172 14.78 9.51 -25.27
CA PRO A 172 15.24 8.73 -24.12
C PRO A 172 16.29 9.45 -23.26
N ASP A 173 17.13 10.27 -23.87
CA ASP A 173 18.16 11.03 -23.14
C ASP A 173 17.54 12.08 -22.20
N VAL A 174 16.41 12.69 -22.56
CA VAL A 174 15.66 13.63 -21.72
C VAL A 174 15.06 12.89 -20.52
N ILE A 175 14.49 11.70 -20.73
CA ILE A 175 13.95 10.87 -19.66
C ILE A 175 15.06 10.47 -18.68
N LEU A 176 16.20 10.04 -19.21
CA LEU A 176 17.36 9.68 -18.38
C LEU A 176 17.88 10.87 -17.57
N GLN A 177 17.89 12.06 -18.17
CA GLN A 177 18.30 13.29 -17.50
C GLN A 177 17.36 13.65 -16.33
N ASP A 178 16.05 13.54 -16.53
CA ASP A 178 15.04 13.78 -15.48
C ASP A 178 15.16 12.76 -14.32
N ILE A 179 15.41 11.48 -14.64
CA ILE A 179 15.65 10.44 -13.62
C ILE A 179 16.92 10.74 -12.83
N ASN A 180 18.01 11.11 -13.48
CA ASN A 180 19.25 11.47 -12.80
C ASN A 180 19.09 12.71 -11.92
N LEU A 181 18.29 13.68 -12.35
CA LEU A 181 17.95 14.86 -11.55
C LEU A 181 17.21 14.46 -10.28
N LEU A 182 16.19 13.57 -10.39
CA LEU A 182 15.46 13.04 -9.25
C LEU A 182 16.40 12.32 -8.27
N LEU A 183 17.23 11.42 -8.76
CA LEU A 183 18.18 10.68 -7.92
C LEU A 183 19.16 11.62 -7.20
N THR A 184 19.64 12.65 -7.89
CA THR A 184 20.55 13.65 -7.32
C THR A 184 19.84 14.48 -6.24
N ASP A 185 18.58 14.88 -6.46
CA ASP A 185 17.80 15.64 -5.49
C ASP A 185 17.52 14.82 -4.22
N VAL A 186 17.11 13.56 -4.39
CA VAL A 186 16.90 12.63 -3.25
C VAL A 186 18.18 12.43 -2.46
N TRP A 187 19.31 12.23 -3.15
CA TRP A 187 20.61 12.07 -2.50
C TRP A 187 21.07 13.31 -1.75
N MET A 188 20.88 14.51 -2.32
CA MET A 188 21.19 15.76 -1.63
C MET A 188 20.31 15.97 -0.40
N ARG A 189 19.00 15.70 -0.51
CA ARG A 189 18.05 15.87 0.60
C ARG A 189 18.24 14.83 1.71
N SER A 190 18.76 13.65 1.40
CA SER A 190 19.12 12.64 2.41
C SER A 190 20.36 13.00 3.24
N GLY A 191 21.02 14.12 2.94
CA GLY A 191 22.26 14.52 3.62
C GLY A 191 23.48 13.76 3.14
N TYR A 192 23.44 13.23 1.91
CA TYR A 192 24.50 12.41 1.30
C TYR A 192 24.70 11.05 1.97
N ALA A 193 23.66 10.50 2.57
CA ALA A 193 23.66 9.20 3.23
C ALA A 193 23.48 8.02 2.24
#